data_ea1646022847345dfb5e838867ed106a
#
_entry.id   ea1646022847345dfb5e838867ed106a
#
_cell.length_a   1.000
_cell.length_b   1.000
_cell.length_c   1.000
_cell.angle_alpha   90.00
_cell.angle_beta   90.00
_cell.angle_gamma   90.00
#
_symmetry.space_group_name_H-M   'P 1'
#
loop_
_entity.id
_entity.type
_entity.pdbx_description
1 polymer ?
#
loop_
_entity_poly.entity_id
_entity_poly.type
_entity_poly.pdbx_seq_one_letter_code
_entity_poly.pdbx_strand_id
1 'polypeptide(L)'
;MQRWITRRGTMLLTEHQSLCIDYRTTTWGKPPYNGFTAYRPDFDQWFAQKAVDAGATLVASTTVTGLVRNRRGVIAGVTTDREGDISANVVIACDGVNSFLAKEAGLYPHTGMEHFTLGVKEVLALPRAVIEERFGLTGDEGADLEIVGGTKGLRGGAFVYTNRDTVSIGAVLSLEDLATKGVRPEEVIAGLKAHPSLAPLVAGGEVKEYAAHLIPEGGYEMMPTLYTDGMLVAGDAAAMCLAAGLWLEGVNYAMGSGMAAADAAVKALRAHDFSAQHLRAYQTALDASWIIQDHRKVRRAARFLLSERVQDRYPRVACDFFEQLYTVENPRPKQGAVKILRPLRKKYGLGFKDLARDGRDAGSIFG
;
A
#
# COMPACT_ATOMS: atom_id res chain seq x y z
N MET A 1 -11.81 14.98 0.60
CA MET A 1 -10.40 15.47 0.54
C MET A 1 -10.08 16.21 1.83
N GLN A 2 -8.94 15.85 2.46
CA GLN A 2 -8.49 16.46 3.71
C GLN A 2 -7.39 17.50 3.46
N ARG A 3 -6.20 17.08 3.02
CA ARG A 3 -5.07 17.98 2.71
C ARG A 3 -4.39 17.57 1.41
N TRP A 4 -3.81 18.52 0.69
CA TRP A 4 -2.92 18.27 -0.45
C TRP A 4 -1.52 17.94 0.06
N ILE A 5 -0.92 16.84 -0.41
CA ILE A 5 0.43 16.47 0.00
C ILE A 5 1.44 17.32 -0.75
N THR A 6 2.06 18.26 -0.02
CA THR A 6 3.14 19.16 -0.49
C THR A 6 4.48 18.84 0.15
N ARG A 7 4.48 17.99 1.18
CA ARG A 7 5.66 17.52 1.91
C ARG A 7 5.66 16.01 2.00
N ARG A 8 6.74 15.37 1.55
CA ARG A 8 7.00 13.94 1.77
C ARG A 8 8.32 13.73 2.46
N GLY A 9 8.32 12.90 3.49
CA GLY A 9 9.51 12.49 4.21
C GLY A 9 9.74 11.00 4.09
N THR A 10 11.00 10.60 3.94
CA THR A 10 11.43 9.21 4.11
C THR A 10 12.30 9.14 5.34
N MET A 11 11.88 8.37 6.33
CA MET A 11 12.56 8.25 7.62
C MET A 11 13.08 6.83 7.83
N LEU A 12 14.37 6.70 8.13
CA LEU A 12 14.95 5.47 8.63
C LEU A 12 14.94 5.54 10.16
N LEU A 13 14.34 4.53 10.80
CA LEU A 13 14.10 4.54 12.23
C LEU A 13 14.78 3.32 12.90
N THR A 14 15.51 3.58 13.97
CA THR A 14 15.99 2.54 14.89
C THR A 14 15.31 2.73 16.25
N GLU A 15 15.78 2.09 17.32
CA GLU A 15 15.19 2.25 18.65
C GLU A 15 15.31 3.67 19.22
N HIS A 16 16.41 4.39 18.87
CA HIS A 16 16.73 5.68 19.47
C HIS A 16 17.15 6.75 18.46
N GLN A 17 17.32 6.39 17.19
CA GLN A 17 17.83 7.26 16.15
C GLN A 17 16.82 7.39 15.02
N SER A 18 16.88 8.52 14.33
CA SER A 18 16.19 8.69 13.05
C SER A 18 17.07 9.45 12.06
N LEU A 19 16.98 9.03 10.80
CA LEU A 19 17.53 9.78 9.68
C LEU A 19 16.35 10.07 8.73
N CYS A 20 16.09 11.34 8.44
CA CYS A 20 14.99 11.76 7.61
C CYS A 20 15.47 12.50 6.36
N ILE A 21 14.96 12.12 5.21
CA ILE A 21 15.02 12.90 3.97
C ILE A 21 13.67 13.59 3.84
N ASP A 22 13.65 14.91 3.86
CA ASP A 22 12.42 15.72 3.80
C ASP A 22 12.39 16.50 2.48
N TYR A 23 11.36 16.25 1.67
CA TYR A 23 11.13 16.95 0.41
C TYR A 23 9.86 17.77 0.48
N ARG A 24 9.97 19.05 0.08
CA ARG A 24 8.84 19.99 0.03
C ARG A 24 8.80 20.69 -1.31
N THR A 25 7.58 20.92 -1.81
CA THR A 25 7.39 21.72 -3.01
C THR A 25 6.00 22.36 -3.03
N THR A 26 5.94 23.63 -3.39
CA THR A 26 4.68 24.34 -3.61
C THR A 26 3.97 23.93 -4.90
N THR A 27 4.68 23.26 -5.82
CA THR A 27 4.13 22.80 -7.10
C THR A 27 3.01 21.79 -6.89
N TRP A 28 3.15 20.90 -5.93
CA TRP A 28 2.15 19.85 -5.63
C TRP A 28 0.87 20.38 -4.98
N GLY A 29 0.89 21.61 -4.45
CA GLY A 29 -0.28 22.30 -3.91
C GLY A 29 -1.09 23.07 -4.98
N LYS A 30 -0.77 22.89 -6.26
CA LYS A 30 -1.46 23.54 -7.40
C LYS A 30 -1.93 22.48 -8.40
N PRO A 31 -3.01 22.74 -9.16
CA PRO A 31 -3.44 21.83 -10.24
C PRO A 31 -2.37 21.67 -11.34
N PRO A 32 -2.16 20.44 -11.88
CA PRO A 32 -2.73 19.20 -11.40
C PRO A 32 -2.08 18.79 -10.07
N TYR A 33 -2.90 18.53 -9.05
CA TYR A 33 -2.42 18.14 -7.72
C TYR A 33 -1.74 16.78 -7.77
N ASN A 34 -0.65 16.62 -7.00
CA ASN A 34 0.10 15.36 -6.96
C ASN A 34 -0.61 14.27 -6.13
N GLY A 35 -1.12 14.63 -4.97
CA GLY A 35 -1.80 13.70 -4.08
C GLY A 35 -2.51 14.40 -2.93
N PHE A 36 -3.38 13.68 -2.26
CA PHE A 36 -4.14 14.21 -1.13
C PHE A 36 -4.44 13.12 -0.10
N THR A 37 -4.72 13.55 1.13
CA THR A 37 -5.25 12.68 2.17
C THR A 37 -6.78 12.69 2.16
N ALA A 38 -7.37 11.55 2.48
CA ALA A 38 -8.82 11.40 2.58
C ALA A 38 -9.18 10.36 3.66
N TYR A 39 -10.32 10.53 4.27
CA TYR A 39 -10.96 9.44 5.03
C TYR A 39 -11.65 8.50 4.06
N ARG A 40 -11.35 7.21 4.17
CA ARG A 40 -11.95 6.19 3.31
C ARG A 40 -13.47 6.12 3.43
N PRO A 41 -14.08 6.16 4.64
CA PRO A 41 -15.53 6.19 4.74
C PRO A 41 -16.19 7.32 3.95
N ASP A 42 -15.65 8.54 4.03
CA ASP A 42 -16.19 9.69 3.30
C ASP A 42 -15.97 9.55 1.78
N PHE A 43 -14.76 9.11 1.40
CA PHE A 43 -14.40 8.95 0.00
C PHE A 43 -15.21 7.83 -0.67
N ASP A 44 -15.35 6.68 0.00
CA ASP A 44 -16.04 5.53 -0.53
C ASP A 44 -17.54 5.81 -0.71
N GLN A 45 -18.18 6.49 0.25
CA GLN A 45 -19.57 6.93 0.14
C GLN A 45 -19.76 7.93 -1.01
N TRP A 46 -18.88 8.94 -1.08
CA TRP A 46 -18.93 9.93 -2.17
C TRP A 46 -18.77 9.27 -3.53
N PHE A 47 -17.85 8.31 -3.65
CA PHE A 47 -17.59 7.64 -4.93
C PHE A 47 -18.72 6.66 -5.31
N ALA A 48 -19.27 5.92 -4.34
CA ALA A 48 -20.45 5.09 -4.56
C ALA A 48 -21.66 5.93 -5.00
N GLN A 49 -21.86 7.13 -4.41
CA GLN A 49 -22.92 8.04 -4.85
C GLN A 49 -22.76 8.47 -6.30
N LYS A 50 -21.50 8.67 -6.79
CA LYS A 50 -21.26 8.96 -8.22
C LYS A 50 -21.70 7.84 -9.15
N ALA A 51 -21.56 6.59 -8.72
CA ALA A 51 -22.07 5.44 -9.46
C ALA A 51 -23.61 5.42 -9.50
N VAL A 52 -24.24 5.70 -8.35
CA VAL A 52 -25.72 5.82 -8.27
C VAL A 52 -26.23 6.97 -9.13
N ASP A 53 -25.59 8.13 -9.09
CA ASP A 53 -25.95 9.30 -9.92
C ASP A 53 -25.82 8.98 -11.43
N ALA A 54 -24.93 8.05 -11.79
CA ALA A 54 -24.75 7.55 -13.15
C ALA A 54 -25.72 6.41 -13.54
N GLY A 55 -26.64 6.03 -12.65
CA GLY A 55 -27.68 5.02 -12.90
C GLY A 55 -27.38 3.63 -12.39
N ALA A 56 -26.31 3.40 -11.62
CA ALA A 56 -26.04 2.13 -10.98
C ALA A 56 -26.97 1.91 -9.78
N THR A 57 -27.36 0.67 -9.51
CA THR A 57 -28.09 0.29 -8.30
C THR A 57 -27.11 -0.12 -7.22
N LEU A 58 -27.11 0.58 -6.09
CA LEU A 58 -26.32 0.21 -4.92
C LEU A 58 -27.18 -0.68 -4.00
N VAL A 59 -26.75 -1.92 -3.79
CA VAL A 59 -27.36 -2.86 -2.84
C VAL A 59 -26.44 -2.97 -1.63
N ALA A 60 -26.69 -2.14 -0.62
CA ALA A 60 -25.91 -2.09 0.61
C ALA A 60 -26.33 -3.19 1.60
N SER A 61 -25.47 -3.49 2.58
CA SER A 61 -25.71 -4.48 3.64
C SER A 61 -26.06 -5.88 3.10
N THR A 62 -25.54 -6.23 1.93
CA THR A 62 -25.76 -7.51 1.26
C THR A 62 -24.42 -8.13 0.94
N THR A 63 -24.17 -9.33 1.46
CA THR A 63 -22.93 -10.07 1.23
C THR A 63 -23.11 -11.00 0.04
N VAL A 64 -22.23 -10.90 -0.93
CA VAL A 64 -22.11 -11.92 -1.99
C VAL A 64 -21.41 -13.12 -1.40
N THR A 65 -22.08 -14.29 -1.45
CA THR A 65 -21.63 -15.53 -0.83
C THR A 65 -21.12 -16.57 -1.82
N GLY A 66 -21.34 -16.37 -3.13
CA GLY A 66 -20.86 -17.29 -4.14
C GLY A 66 -21.23 -16.88 -5.57
N LEU A 67 -20.87 -17.72 -6.52
CA LEU A 67 -21.09 -17.54 -7.95
C LEU A 67 -22.24 -18.42 -8.46
N VAL A 68 -23.16 -17.83 -9.20
CA VAL A 68 -24.18 -18.57 -9.94
C VAL A 68 -23.62 -18.99 -11.30
N ARG A 69 -23.74 -20.29 -11.64
CA ARG A 69 -23.33 -20.84 -12.95
C ARG A 69 -24.53 -21.35 -13.71
N ASN A 70 -24.55 -21.07 -15.00
CA ASN A 70 -25.57 -21.65 -15.88
C ASN A 70 -25.26 -23.13 -16.20
N ARG A 71 -26.14 -23.76 -16.96
CA ARG A 71 -26.03 -25.21 -17.35
C ARG A 71 -24.74 -25.54 -18.13
N ARG A 72 -24.05 -24.54 -18.69
CA ARG A 72 -22.78 -24.69 -19.42
C ARG A 72 -21.57 -24.42 -18.55
N GLY A 73 -21.77 -24.15 -17.24
CA GLY A 73 -20.68 -23.80 -16.31
C GLY A 73 -20.20 -22.34 -16.37
N VAL A 74 -20.78 -21.51 -17.26
CA VAL A 74 -20.48 -20.09 -17.39
C VAL A 74 -21.02 -19.33 -16.17
N ILE A 75 -20.26 -18.40 -15.64
CA ILE A 75 -20.69 -17.52 -14.54
C ILE A 75 -21.80 -16.60 -15.09
N ALA A 76 -22.94 -16.61 -14.43
CA ALA A 76 -24.18 -15.97 -14.86
C ALA A 76 -24.84 -15.15 -13.75
N GLY A 77 -24.10 -14.87 -12.66
CA GLY A 77 -24.60 -14.10 -11.53
C GLY A 77 -23.86 -14.41 -10.24
N VAL A 78 -24.44 -13.95 -9.15
CA VAL A 78 -23.92 -14.14 -7.78
C VAL A 78 -25.06 -14.56 -6.85
N THR A 79 -24.72 -15.35 -5.81
CA THR A 79 -25.59 -15.66 -4.68
C THR A 79 -25.32 -14.68 -3.56
N THR A 80 -26.37 -14.23 -2.87
CA THR A 80 -26.27 -13.29 -1.77
C THR A 80 -26.93 -13.85 -0.50
N ASP A 81 -26.55 -13.26 0.65
CA ASP A 81 -27.10 -13.67 1.97
C ASP A 81 -28.55 -13.19 2.22
N ARG A 82 -29.05 -12.24 1.44
CA ARG A 82 -30.37 -11.61 1.67
C ARG A 82 -31.30 -11.66 0.46
N GLU A 83 -30.75 -11.36 -0.72
CA GLU A 83 -31.55 -11.19 -1.94
C GLU A 83 -31.64 -12.48 -2.78
N GLY A 84 -30.97 -13.57 -2.31
CA GLY A 84 -30.84 -14.80 -3.07
C GLY A 84 -29.92 -14.64 -4.28
N ASP A 85 -30.27 -15.29 -5.40
CA ASP A 85 -29.47 -15.23 -6.61
C ASP A 85 -29.80 -14.00 -7.45
N ILE A 86 -28.72 -13.25 -7.80
CA ILE A 86 -28.80 -12.12 -8.72
C ILE A 86 -28.15 -12.51 -10.05
N SER A 87 -28.96 -12.59 -11.10
CA SER A 87 -28.49 -12.93 -12.44
C SER A 87 -27.79 -11.76 -13.11
N ALA A 88 -26.69 -12.03 -13.82
CA ALA A 88 -25.94 -11.05 -14.59
C ALA A 88 -25.36 -11.65 -15.87
N ASN A 89 -25.18 -10.83 -16.90
CA ASN A 89 -24.46 -11.22 -18.10
C ASN A 89 -22.94 -11.28 -17.88
N VAL A 90 -22.41 -10.37 -17.03
CA VAL A 90 -21.00 -10.33 -16.63
C VAL A 90 -20.94 -9.95 -15.15
N VAL A 91 -20.10 -10.66 -14.40
CA VAL A 91 -19.73 -10.32 -13.01
C VAL A 91 -18.34 -9.67 -13.02
N ILE A 92 -18.20 -8.53 -12.40
CA ILE A 92 -16.88 -7.90 -12.14
C ILE A 92 -16.60 -8.05 -10.66
N ALA A 93 -15.71 -8.97 -10.29
CA ALA A 93 -15.32 -9.19 -8.91
C ALA A 93 -14.33 -8.13 -8.46
N CYS A 94 -14.77 -7.31 -7.49
CA CYS A 94 -13.98 -6.29 -6.81
C CYS A 94 -14.06 -6.49 -5.29
N ASP A 95 -14.07 -7.75 -4.85
CA ASP A 95 -14.30 -8.19 -3.47
C ASP A 95 -13.05 -8.08 -2.57
N GLY A 96 -12.06 -7.31 -3.03
CA GLY A 96 -10.89 -6.91 -2.26
C GLY A 96 -9.86 -8.02 -2.07
N VAL A 97 -8.97 -7.83 -1.13
CA VAL A 97 -7.79 -8.67 -0.89
C VAL A 97 -8.09 -10.15 -0.66
N ASN A 98 -9.25 -10.47 -0.11
CA ASN A 98 -9.65 -11.87 0.14
C ASN A 98 -9.98 -12.64 -1.13
N SER A 99 -10.44 -11.96 -2.18
CA SER A 99 -10.65 -12.51 -3.53
C SER A 99 -11.48 -13.81 -3.53
N PHE A 100 -12.52 -13.87 -2.70
CA PHE A 100 -13.34 -15.10 -2.52
C PHE A 100 -13.91 -15.58 -3.85
N LEU A 101 -14.44 -14.65 -4.66
CA LEU A 101 -15.06 -14.99 -5.94
C LEU A 101 -14.03 -15.44 -6.99
N ALA A 102 -12.86 -14.78 -7.04
CA ALA A 102 -11.79 -15.21 -7.94
C ALA A 102 -11.23 -16.59 -7.56
N LYS A 103 -11.13 -16.89 -6.25
CA LYS A 103 -10.74 -18.21 -5.73
C LYS A 103 -11.78 -19.26 -6.05
N GLU A 104 -13.07 -19.00 -5.84
CA GLU A 104 -14.18 -19.89 -6.20
C GLU A 104 -14.22 -20.16 -7.71
N ALA A 105 -13.92 -19.15 -8.53
CA ALA A 105 -13.83 -19.31 -9.97
C ALA A 105 -12.60 -20.11 -10.44
N GLY A 106 -11.66 -20.45 -9.54
CA GLY A 106 -10.41 -21.15 -9.86
C GLY A 106 -9.38 -20.28 -10.57
N LEU A 107 -9.48 -18.95 -10.45
CA LEU A 107 -8.61 -17.99 -11.14
C LEU A 107 -7.37 -17.63 -10.31
N TYR A 108 -7.43 -17.79 -9.00
CA TYR A 108 -6.37 -17.37 -8.10
C TYR A 108 -5.31 -18.45 -7.90
N PRO A 109 -4.02 -18.14 -8.08
CA PRO A 109 -2.98 -19.10 -7.74
C PRO A 109 -2.97 -19.34 -6.22
N HIS A 110 -2.41 -20.46 -5.79
CA HIS A 110 -2.19 -20.69 -4.37
C HIS A 110 -1.18 -19.68 -3.84
N THR A 111 -1.60 -18.83 -2.88
CA THR A 111 -0.76 -17.80 -2.27
C THR A 111 -0.66 -18.04 -0.77
N GLY A 112 0.57 -18.00 -0.24
CA GLY A 112 0.84 -18.11 1.19
C GLY A 112 0.83 -16.75 1.89
N MET A 113 0.97 -16.76 3.22
CA MET A 113 1.00 -15.55 4.06
C MET A 113 2.13 -14.57 3.70
N GLU A 114 3.19 -15.05 3.07
CA GLU A 114 4.34 -14.25 2.61
C GLU A 114 3.98 -13.20 1.55
N HIS A 115 2.83 -13.34 0.92
CA HIS A 115 2.33 -12.41 -0.10
C HIS A 115 1.39 -11.33 0.47
N PHE A 116 1.13 -11.37 1.78
CA PHE A 116 0.21 -10.43 2.41
C PHE A 116 0.90 -9.65 3.53
N THR A 117 0.44 -8.41 3.69
CA THR A 117 0.74 -7.59 4.86
C THR A 117 -0.56 -7.18 5.55
N LEU A 118 -0.45 -6.84 6.83
CA LEU A 118 -1.51 -6.24 7.61
C LEU A 118 -1.20 -4.76 7.79
N GLY A 119 -2.00 -3.91 7.18
CA GLY A 119 -2.01 -2.48 7.46
C GLY A 119 -2.81 -2.20 8.73
N VAL A 120 -2.19 -1.52 9.70
CA VAL A 120 -2.84 -1.08 10.94
C VAL A 120 -2.60 0.40 11.13
N LYS A 121 -3.60 1.14 11.58
CA LYS A 121 -3.48 2.58 11.83
C LYS A 121 -4.33 3.04 12.99
N GLU A 122 -3.88 4.10 13.64
CA GLU A 122 -4.68 4.95 14.50
C GLU A 122 -4.87 6.32 13.86
N VAL A 123 -6.06 6.88 14.01
CA VAL A 123 -6.38 8.27 13.64
C VAL A 123 -6.51 9.06 14.93
N LEU A 124 -5.62 10.03 15.10
CA LEU A 124 -5.48 10.82 16.33
C LEU A 124 -6.03 12.22 16.10
N ALA A 125 -7.06 12.63 16.84
CA ALA A 125 -7.56 14.01 16.79
C ALA A 125 -6.57 14.98 17.43
N LEU A 126 -6.28 16.05 16.72
CA LEU A 126 -5.44 17.16 17.14
C LEU A 126 -5.99 18.46 16.54
N PRO A 127 -5.92 19.58 17.28
CA PRO A 127 -6.31 20.87 16.70
C PRO A 127 -5.51 21.20 15.43
N ARG A 128 -6.18 21.73 14.43
CA ARG A 128 -5.59 22.08 13.12
C ARG A 128 -4.31 22.90 13.27
N ALA A 129 -4.32 23.93 14.11
CA ALA A 129 -3.15 24.79 14.35
C ALA A 129 -1.95 24.00 14.91
N VAL A 130 -2.20 23.01 15.77
CA VAL A 130 -1.14 22.15 16.33
C VAL A 130 -0.55 21.26 15.25
N ILE A 131 -1.37 20.72 14.35
CA ILE A 131 -0.90 19.94 13.21
C ILE A 131 -0.05 20.82 12.26
N GLU A 132 -0.53 22.00 11.94
CA GLU A 132 0.17 22.94 11.07
C GLU A 132 1.53 23.37 11.66
N GLU A 133 1.59 23.65 12.96
CA GLU A 133 2.82 23.97 13.69
C GLU A 133 3.82 22.80 13.67
N ARG A 134 3.38 21.60 14.10
CA ARG A 134 4.27 20.44 14.25
C ARG A 134 4.82 19.93 12.92
N PHE A 135 4.02 20.01 11.87
CA PHE A 135 4.42 19.56 10.54
C PHE A 135 4.90 20.69 9.63
N GLY A 136 4.88 21.95 10.11
CA GLY A 136 5.30 23.14 9.38
C GLY A 136 4.46 23.34 8.11
N LEU A 137 3.13 23.26 8.23
CA LEU A 137 2.17 23.35 7.13
C LEU A 137 1.39 24.66 7.22
N THR A 138 0.83 25.08 6.10
CA THR A 138 -0.07 26.24 6.02
C THR A 138 -1.30 25.91 5.15
N GLY A 139 -2.47 26.40 5.57
CA GLY A 139 -3.70 26.21 4.80
C GLY A 139 -4.04 24.73 4.56
N ASP A 140 -4.21 24.35 3.31
CA ASP A 140 -4.56 22.98 2.92
C ASP A 140 -3.33 22.11 2.57
N GLU A 141 -2.12 22.56 2.90
CA GLU A 141 -0.91 21.76 2.77
C GLU A 141 -0.93 20.53 3.69
N GLY A 142 -0.38 19.44 3.21
CA GLY A 142 -0.30 18.18 3.93
C GLY A 142 1.10 17.57 3.90
N ALA A 143 1.40 16.78 4.92
CA ALA A 143 2.62 16.00 5.05
C ALA A 143 2.31 14.51 5.07
N ASP A 144 3.22 13.73 4.47
CA ASP A 144 3.23 12.28 4.42
C ASP A 144 4.66 11.81 4.72
N LEU A 145 4.83 11.04 5.80
CA LEU A 145 6.10 10.49 6.25
C LEU A 145 6.06 8.97 6.12
N GLU A 146 6.93 8.45 5.26
CA GLU A 146 7.16 7.02 5.10
C GLU A 146 8.32 6.59 6.00
N ILE A 147 8.16 5.50 6.74
CA ILE A 147 9.11 5.07 7.77
C ILE A 147 9.57 3.65 7.49
N VAL A 148 10.87 3.45 7.41
CA VAL A 148 11.51 2.13 7.31
C VAL A 148 12.21 1.83 8.63
N GLY A 149 11.90 0.68 9.23
CA GLY A 149 12.34 0.30 10.57
C GLY A 149 11.34 0.72 11.65
N GLY A 150 11.71 0.57 12.93
CA GLY A 150 10.83 0.87 14.06
C GLY A 150 9.67 -0.12 14.27
N THR A 151 9.65 -1.22 13.52
CA THR A 151 8.57 -2.24 13.50
C THR A 151 8.82 -3.41 14.46
N LYS A 152 9.66 -3.23 15.48
CA LYS A 152 10.02 -4.30 16.45
C LYS A 152 10.56 -5.58 15.80
N GLY A 153 11.30 -5.44 14.69
CA GLY A 153 11.90 -6.55 13.95
C GLY A 153 10.94 -7.31 13.04
N LEU A 154 9.70 -6.82 12.86
CA LEU A 154 8.82 -7.31 11.81
C LEU A 154 9.23 -6.69 10.47
N ARG A 155 9.14 -7.46 9.39
CA ARG A 155 9.25 -6.92 8.03
C ARG A 155 8.01 -6.06 7.74
N GLY A 156 8.25 -4.89 7.17
CA GLY A 156 7.19 -3.92 6.87
C GLY A 156 7.69 -2.49 7.03
N GLY A 157 6.81 -1.54 7.02
CA GLY A 157 7.10 -0.12 7.22
C GLY A 157 6.07 0.53 8.12
N ALA A 158 6.28 1.81 8.38
CA ALA A 158 5.31 2.62 9.10
C ALA A 158 5.09 3.94 8.36
N PHE A 159 4.08 4.68 8.77
CA PHE A 159 3.73 5.94 8.15
C PHE A 159 3.10 6.91 9.15
N VAL A 160 3.24 8.20 8.86
CA VAL A 160 2.51 9.28 9.53
C VAL A 160 2.04 10.26 8.47
N TYR A 161 0.74 10.54 8.39
CA TYR A 161 0.24 11.56 7.49
C TYR A 161 -0.81 12.46 8.17
N THR A 162 -0.91 13.68 7.67
CA THR A 162 -1.78 14.72 8.23
C THR A 162 -3.10 14.80 7.50
N ASN A 163 -4.18 14.98 8.27
CA ASN A 163 -5.49 15.42 7.82
C ASN A 163 -5.76 16.84 8.35
N ARG A 164 -6.96 17.37 8.17
CA ARG A 164 -7.29 18.75 8.61
C ARG A 164 -7.18 18.91 10.12
N ASP A 165 -7.77 17.97 10.87
CA ASP A 165 -7.93 17.99 12.32
C ASP A 165 -7.53 16.66 12.97
N THR A 166 -6.83 15.80 12.24
CA THR A 166 -6.28 14.55 12.73
C THR A 166 -4.91 14.27 12.12
N VAL A 167 -4.16 13.38 12.79
CA VAL A 167 -2.96 12.74 12.28
C VAL A 167 -3.19 11.23 12.26
N SER A 168 -2.89 10.60 11.14
CA SER A 168 -2.90 9.15 11.03
C SER A 168 -1.49 8.62 11.24
N ILE A 169 -1.31 7.67 12.14
CA ILE A 169 -0.08 6.93 12.35
C ILE A 169 -0.35 5.45 12.22
N GLY A 170 0.47 4.73 11.48
CA GLY A 170 0.24 3.33 11.21
C GLY A 170 1.47 2.57 10.80
N ALA A 171 1.29 1.27 10.60
CA ALA A 171 2.30 0.36 10.09
C ALA A 171 1.68 -0.64 9.11
N VAL A 172 2.50 -1.09 8.16
CA VAL A 172 2.18 -2.18 7.24
C VAL A 172 3.16 -3.30 7.55
N LEU A 173 2.67 -4.44 8.02
CA LEU A 173 3.46 -5.48 8.66
C LEU A 173 3.28 -6.81 7.93
N SER A 174 4.38 -7.55 7.68
CA SER A 174 4.35 -8.89 7.10
C SER A 174 3.43 -9.81 7.91
N LEU A 175 2.44 -10.40 7.25
CA LEU A 175 1.51 -11.33 7.87
C LEU A 175 2.23 -12.59 8.39
N GLU A 176 3.21 -13.09 7.63
CA GLU A 176 4.05 -14.21 8.03
C GLU A 176 4.85 -13.91 9.31
N ASP A 177 5.45 -12.71 9.41
CA ASP A 177 6.19 -12.30 10.60
C ASP A 177 5.27 -12.13 11.81
N LEU A 178 4.09 -11.55 11.64
CA LEU A 178 3.10 -11.44 12.72
C LEU A 178 2.72 -12.83 13.25
N ALA A 179 2.47 -13.79 12.35
CA ALA A 179 2.11 -15.15 12.72
C ALA A 179 3.25 -15.91 13.44
N THR A 180 4.51 -15.63 13.09
CA THR A 180 5.66 -16.41 13.56
C THR A 180 6.40 -15.78 14.73
N LYS A 181 6.41 -14.44 14.85
CA LYS A 181 7.20 -13.72 15.87
C LYS A 181 6.41 -13.33 17.13
N GLY A 182 5.09 -13.49 17.12
CA GLY A 182 4.23 -13.24 18.27
C GLY A 182 4.15 -11.77 18.72
N VAL A 183 4.55 -10.83 17.87
CA VAL A 183 4.43 -9.38 18.11
C VAL A 183 3.04 -8.93 17.70
N ARG A 184 2.34 -8.19 18.57
CA ARG A 184 1.03 -7.67 18.26
C ARG A 184 1.13 -6.32 17.52
N PRO A 185 0.27 -6.06 16.53
CA PRO A 185 0.27 -4.79 15.78
C PRO A 185 0.16 -3.55 16.67
N GLU A 186 -0.65 -3.63 17.74
CA GLU A 186 -0.83 -2.54 18.70
C GLU A 186 0.46 -2.17 19.42
N GLU A 187 1.33 -3.14 19.67
CA GLU A 187 2.63 -2.91 20.31
C GLU A 187 3.59 -2.16 19.36
N VAL A 188 3.46 -2.37 18.05
CA VAL A 188 4.21 -1.62 17.04
C VAL A 188 3.74 -0.16 17.02
N ILE A 189 2.42 0.07 16.96
CA ILE A 189 1.85 1.43 16.99
C ILE A 189 2.24 2.16 18.28
N ALA A 190 2.14 1.50 19.44
CA ALA A 190 2.56 2.08 20.73
C ALA A 190 4.05 2.45 20.72
N GLY A 191 4.90 1.59 20.16
CA GLY A 191 6.34 1.86 20.00
C GLY A 191 6.62 3.05 19.10
N LEU A 192 5.93 3.17 17.97
CA LEU A 192 6.04 4.31 17.06
C LEU A 192 5.62 5.61 17.75
N LYS A 193 4.48 5.62 18.45
CA LYS A 193 4.01 6.80 19.20
C LYS A 193 4.95 7.21 20.33
N ALA A 194 5.68 6.27 20.91
CA ALA A 194 6.65 6.54 21.98
C ALA A 194 8.06 6.94 21.45
N HIS A 195 8.33 6.73 20.16
CA HIS A 195 9.64 7.01 19.60
C HIS A 195 9.97 8.51 19.68
N PRO A 196 11.19 8.93 20.14
CA PRO A 196 11.53 10.34 20.36
C PRO A 196 11.28 11.27 19.15
N SER A 197 11.47 10.77 17.93
CA SER A 197 11.26 11.56 16.71
C SER A 197 9.80 11.65 16.26
N LEU A 198 8.92 10.76 16.73
CA LEU A 198 7.49 10.71 16.35
C LEU A 198 6.57 11.21 17.45
N ALA A 199 6.93 10.95 18.72
CA ALA A 199 6.15 11.36 19.88
C ALA A 199 5.74 12.85 19.87
N PRO A 200 6.63 13.80 19.54
CA PRO A 200 6.24 15.21 19.47
C PRO A 200 5.19 15.51 18.40
N LEU A 201 5.15 14.74 17.30
CA LEU A 201 4.21 14.94 16.21
C LEU A 201 2.78 14.54 16.59
N VAL A 202 2.63 13.56 17.49
CA VAL A 202 1.35 12.95 17.87
C VAL A 202 0.94 13.22 19.33
N ALA A 203 1.79 13.89 20.11
CA ALA A 203 1.54 14.15 21.53
C ALA A 203 0.20 14.83 21.78
N GLY A 204 -0.56 14.33 22.77
CA GLY A 204 -1.88 14.84 23.14
C GLY A 204 -3.00 14.52 22.14
N GLY A 205 -2.72 13.71 21.12
CA GLY A 205 -3.75 13.23 20.18
C GLY A 205 -4.69 12.23 20.83
N GLU A 206 -5.99 12.44 20.66
CA GLU A 206 -7.03 11.51 21.10
C GLU A 206 -7.34 10.50 20.00
N VAL A 207 -7.30 9.19 20.32
CA VAL A 207 -7.63 8.14 19.36
C VAL A 207 -9.10 8.20 18.97
N LYS A 208 -9.40 8.43 17.70
CA LYS A 208 -10.75 8.45 17.14
C LYS A 208 -11.10 7.18 16.39
N GLU A 209 -10.10 6.55 15.78
CA GLU A 209 -10.28 5.35 14.97
C GLU A 209 -9.05 4.46 15.13
N TYR A 210 -9.28 3.16 15.25
CA TYR A 210 -8.30 2.11 14.98
C TYR A 210 -8.82 1.25 13.84
N ALA A 211 -8.00 1.04 12.82
CA ALA A 211 -8.37 0.23 11.66
C ALA A 211 -7.25 -0.75 11.33
N ALA A 212 -7.65 -1.95 10.89
CA ALA A 212 -6.74 -2.97 10.38
C ALA A 212 -7.30 -3.55 9.07
N HIS A 213 -6.44 -3.74 8.07
CA HIS A 213 -6.82 -4.28 6.78
C HIS A 213 -5.67 -5.08 6.16
N LEU A 214 -6.00 -6.23 5.54
CA LEU A 214 -5.03 -6.99 4.76
C LEU A 214 -4.74 -6.28 3.43
N ILE A 215 -3.50 -6.41 2.97
CA ILE A 215 -3.02 -5.82 1.72
C ILE A 215 -2.35 -6.93 0.89
N PRO A 216 -2.68 -7.08 -0.41
CA PRO A 216 -2.03 -8.03 -1.29
C PRO A 216 -0.70 -7.45 -1.79
N GLU A 217 0.41 -7.82 -1.18
CA GLU A 217 1.75 -7.27 -1.47
C GLU A 217 2.69 -8.23 -2.21
N GLY A 218 2.19 -9.33 -2.74
CA GLY A 218 2.99 -10.28 -3.53
C GLY A 218 3.45 -9.74 -4.88
N GLY A 219 2.96 -8.56 -5.29
CA GLY A 219 3.33 -7.89 -6.53
C GLY A 219 2.78 -8.57 -7.78
N TYR A 220 3.45 -8.33 -8.91
CA TYR A 220 3.02 -8.82 -10.22
C TYR A 220 2.84 -10.34 -10.29
N GLU A 221 3.68 -11.10 -9.60
CA GLU A 221 3.65 -12.57 -9.60
C GLU A 221 2.47 -13.15 -8.80
N MET A 222 1.81 -12.35 -7.96
CA MET A 222 0.62 -12.73 -7.20
C MET A 222 -0.69 -12.56 -8.01
N MET A 223 -0.67 -11.83 -9.11
CA MET A 223 -1.87 -11.54 -9.88
C MET A 223 -2.54 -12.83 -10.36
N PRO A 224 -3.88 -12.97 -10.18
CA PRO A 224 -4.62 -14.11 -10.70
C PRO A 224 -4.82 -14.02 -12.22
N THR A 225 -5.44 -15.03 -12.81
CA THR A 225 -6.07 -14.88 -14.12
C THR A 225 -7.22 -13.89 -14.01
N LEU A 226 -7.24 -12.85 -14.83
CA LEU A 226 -8.11 -11.68 -14.63
C LEU A 226 -9.52 -11.85 -15.23
N TYR A 227 -9.79 -12.95 -15.93
CA TYR A 227 -11.06 -13.18 -16.60
C TYR A 227 -11.35 -14.69 -16.78
N THR A 228 -12.63 -15.01 -16.88
CA THR A 228 -13.13 -16.31 -17.31
C THR A 228 -14.49 -16.10 -18.00
N ASP A 229 -15.15 -17.18 -18.41
CA ASP A 229 -16.51 -17.11 -19.00
C ASP A 229 -17.49 -16.43 -18.04
N GLY A 230 -17.98 -15.25 -18.42
CA GLY A 230 -18.93 -14.45 -17.65
C GLY A 230 -18.35 -13.63 -16.48
N MET A 231 -17.02 -13.60 -16.27
CA MET A 231 -16.46 -12.89 -15.11
C MET A 231 -15.13 -12.19 -15.41
N LEU A 232 -14.94 -11.02 -14.79
CA LEU A 232 -13.70 -10.25 -14.71
C LEU A 232 -13.32 -10.02 -13.24
N VAL A 233 -12.02 -9.82 -12.98
CA VAL A 233 -11.48 -9.54 -11.65
C VAL A 233 -10.69 -8.22 -11.68
N ALA A 234 -10.93 -7.30 -10.74
CA ALA A 234 -10.29 -5.98 -10.73
C ALA A 234 -9.90 -5.52 -9.31
N GLY A 235 -9.02 -4.55 -9.23
CA GLY A 235 -8.56 -3.96 -7.97
C GLY A 235 -7.76 -4.94 -7.10
N ASP A 236 -7.89 -4.83 -5.78
CA ASP A 236 -7.18 -5.71 -4.84
C ASP A 236 -7.57 -7.19 -4.99
N ALA A 237 -8.78 -7.47 -5.49
CA ALA A 237 -9.17 -8.84 -5.84
C ALA A 237 -8.31 -9.43 -6.96
N ALA A 238 -7.72 -8.59 -7.79
CA ALA A 238 -6.74 -8.94 -8.81
C ALA A 238 -5.28 -8.71 -8.35
N ALA A 239 -5.04 -8.53 -7.05
CA ALA A 239 -3.73 -8.19 -6.48
C ALA A 239 -3.10 -6.93 -7.10
N MET A 240 -3.92 -5.97 -7.54
CA MET A 240 -3.45 -4.71 -8.14
C MET A 240 -3.12 -3.68 -7.06
N CYS A 241 -2.20 -4.04 -6.19
CA CYS A 241 -1.57 -3.17 -5.20
C CYS A 241 -0.07 -3.11 -5.49
N LEU A 242 0.43 -1.91 -5.73
CA LEU A 242 1.81 -1.67 -6.13
C LEU A 242 2.64 -1.27 -4.91
N ALA A 243 3.56 -2.14 -4.50
CA ALA A 243 4.63 -1.80 -3.57
C ALA A 243 5.78 -1.15 -4.35
N ALA A 244 5.73 0.16 -4.53
CA ALA A 244 6.64 0.90 -5.41
C ALA A 244 7.78 1.58 -4.64
N GLY A 245 8.48 0.83 -3.82
CA GLY A 245 9.62 1.34 -3.08
C GLY A 245 9.23 1.85 -1.70
N LEU A 246 8.94 3.12 -1.58
CA LEU A 246 8.67 3.78 -0.30
C LEU A 246 7.19 4.03 -0.03
N TRP A 247 6.30 3.59 -0.90
CA TRP A 247 4.86 3.76 -0.76
C TRP A 247 4.09 2.60 -1.39
N LEU A 248 2.87 2.40 -0.88
CA LEU A 248 1.89 1.47 -1.41
C LEU A 248 0.83 2.24 -2.19
N GLU A 249 0.56 1.80 -3.40
CA GLU A 249 -0.50 2.36 -4.23
C GLU A 249 -1.51 1.27 -4.60
N GLY A 250 -2.79 1.52 -4.36
CA GLY A 250 -3.87 0.56 -4.66
C GLY A 250 -5.09 1.23 -5.27
N VAL A 251 -5.54 2.38 -4.72
CA VAL A 251 -6.79 3.03 -5.13
C VAL A 251 -6.79 3.44 -6.60
N ASN A 252 -5.69 4.03 -7.09
CA ASN A 252 -5.51 4.42 -8.49
C ASN A 252 -5.55 3.20 -9.43
N TYR A 253 -4.91 2.09 -9.04
CA TYR A 253 -4.92 0.83 -9.81
C TYR A 253 -6.30 0.16 -9.77
N ALA A 254 -6.99 0.17 -8.62
CA ALA A 254 -8.35 -0.33 -8.51
C ALA A 254 -9.32 0.45 -9.40
N MET A 255 -9.24 1.79 -9.40
CA MET A 255 -10.06 2.64 -10.27
C MET A 255 -9.74 2.39 -11.75
N GLY A 256 -8.46 2.38 -12.13
CA GLY A 256 -8.04 2.15 -13.52
C GLY A 256 -8.44 0.78 -14.05
N SER A 257 -8.27 -0.28 -13.24
CA SER A 257 -8.69 -1.63 -13.63
C SER A 257 -10.21 -1.78 -13.69
N GLY A 258 -10.94 -1.12 -12.78
CA GLY A 258 -12.40 -1.07 -12.81
C GLY A 258 -12.92 -0.41 -14.10
N MET A 259 -12.29 0.69 -14.54
CA MET A 259 -12.62 1.34 -15.83
C MET A 259 -12.38 0.41 -17.02
N ALA A 260 -11.22 -0.26 -17.06
CA ALA A 260 -10.90 -1.21 -18.13
C ALA A 260 -11.86 -2.41 -18.13
N ALA A 261 -12.27 -2.91 -16.95
CA ALA A 261 -13.24 -3.98 -16.81
C ALA A 261 -14.63 -3.55 -17.32
N ALA A 262 -15.06 -2.33 -16.99
CA ALA A 262 -16.31 -1.77 -17.48
C ALA A 262 -16.33 -1.65 -19.01
N ASP A 263 -15.25 -1.15 -19.62
CA ASP A 263 -15.11 -1.05 -21.08
C ASP A 263 -15.20 -2.42 -21.77
N ALA A 264 -14.56 -3.45 -21.18
CA ALA A 264 -14.63 -4.81 -21.68
C ALA A 264 -16.04 -5.39 -21.55
N ALA A 265 -16.71 -5.19 -20.41
CA ALA A 265 -18.08 -5.60 -20.17
C ALA A 265 -19.08 -4.96 -21.16
N VAL A 266 -18.93 -3.65 -21.44
CA VAL A 266 -19.75 -2.94 -22.43
C VAL A 266 -19.58 -3.53 -23.84
N LYS A 267 -18.33 -3.87 -24.21
CA LYS A 267 -18.06 -4.53 -25.52
C LYS A 267 -18.71 -5.91 -25.57
N ALA A 268 -18.59 -6.70 -24.51
CA ALA A 268 -19.21 -8.02 -24.41
C ALA A 268 -20.74 -7.97 -24.49
N LEU A 269 -21.36 -6.99 -23.81
CA LEU A 269 -22.81 -6.75 -23.88
C LEU A 269 -23.27 -6.41 -25.30
N ARG A 270 -22.52 -5.55 -26.02
CA ARG A 270 -22.85 -5.18 -27.43
C ARG A 270 -22.68 -6.35 -28.39
N ALA A 271 -21.70 -7.22 -28.15
CA ALA A 271 -21.46 -8.41 -28.95
C ALA A 271 -22.35 -9.60 -28.57
N HIS A 272 -23.06 -9.53 -27.43
CA HIS A 272 -23.76 -10.68 -26.81
C HIS A 272 -22.84 -11.90 -26.64
N ASP A 273 -21.51 -11.65 -26.38
CA ASP A 273 -20.52 -12.69 -26.19
C ASP A 273 -19.77 -12.45 -24.87
N PHE A 274 -20.02 -13.34 -23.91
CA PHE A 274 -19.47 -13.30 -22.55
C PHE A 274 -18.43 -14.41 -22.33
N SER A 275 -17.94 -15.00 -23.40
CA SER A 275 -16.89 -16.02 -23.34
C SER A 275 -15.56 -15.45 -22.86
N ALA A 276 -14.73 -16.30 -22.25
CA ALA A 276 -13.36 -15.95 -21.88
C ALA A 276 -12.56 -15.44 -23.09
N GLN A 277 -12.80 -15.99 -24.29
CA GLN A 277 -12.16 -15.53 -25.52
C GLN A 277 -12.47 -14.06 -25.80
N HIS A 278 -13.71 -13.61 -25.65
CA HIS A 278 -14.11 -12.22 -25.86
C HIS A 278 -13.65 -11.33 -24.71
N LEU A 279 -13.83 -11.79 -23.45
CA LEU A 279 -13.41 -11.04 -22.24
C LEU A 279 -11.88 -10.90 -22.11
N ARG A 280 -11.08 -11.67 -22.84
CA ARG A 280 -9.63 -11.49 -22.97
C ARG A 280 -9.24 -10.06 -23.39
N ALA A 281 -10.13 -9.32 -24.04
CA ALA A 281 -9.93 -7.91 -24.39
C ALA A 281 -9.60 -7.04 -23.15
N TYR A 282 -10.11 -7.40 -21.97
CA TYR A 282 -9.77 -6.78 -20.69
C TYR A 282 -8.27 -6.92 -20.36
N GLN A 283 -7.76 -8.16 -20.39
CA GLN A 283 -6.33 -8.40 -20.14
C GLN A 283 -5.45 -7.66 -21.17
N THR A 284 -5.84 -7.69 -22.45
CA THR A 284 -5.09 -6.98 -23.50
C THR A 284 -5.04 -5.46 -23.25
N ALA A 285 -6.15 -4.87 -22.81
CA ALA A 285 -6.20 -3.45 -22.45
C ALA A 285 -5.30 -3.13 -21.25
N LEU A 286 -5.33 -3.96 -20.22
CA LEU A 286 -4.48 -3.79 -19.03
C LEU A 286 -2.99 -3.96 -19.36
N ASP A 287 -2.62 -4.95 -20.18
CA ASP A 287 -1.24 -5.20 -20.62
C ASP A 287 -0.64 -3.99 -21.38
N ALA A 288 -1.48 -3.27 -22.13
CA ALA A 288 -1.10 -2.06 -22.84
C ALA A 288 -1.13 -0.79 -21.95
N SER A 289 -1.69 -0.88 -20.75
CA SER A 289 -1.87 0.24 -19.85
C SER A 289 -0.69 0.43 -18.90
N TRP A 290 -0.62 1.61 -18.29
CA TRP A 290 0.31 1.91 -17.20
C TRP A 290 0.17 0.94 -16.02
N ILE A 291 -1.03 0.40 -15.77
CA ILE A 291 -1.31 -0.49 -14.64
C ILE A 291 -0.38 -1.71 -14.63
N ILE A 292 -0.41 -2.50 -15.70
CA ILE A 292 0.43 -3.71 -15.79
C ILE A 292 1.89 -3.36 -16.08
N GLN A 293 2.16 -2.27 -16.80
CA GLN A 293 3.53 -1.81 -17.07
C GLN A 293 4.25 -1.45 -15.76
N ASP A 294 3.61 -0.72 -14.85
CA ASP A 294 4.17 -0.36 -13.55
C ASP A 294 4.41 -1.60 -12.69
N HIS A 295 3.43 -2.49 -12.59
CA HIS A 295 3.60 -3.74 -11.84
C HIS A 295 4.75 -4.61 -12.37
N ARG A 296 4.91 -4.69 -13.69
CA ARG A 296 6.03 -5.41 -14.32
C ARG A 296 7.38 -4.73 -14.03
N LYS A 297 7.42 -3.40 -14.09
CA LYS A 297 8.63 -2.61 -13.81
C LYS A 297 9.12 -2.88 -12.39
N VAL A 298 8.22 -2.83 -11.40
CA VAL A 298 8.59 -2.98 -9.98
C VAL A 298 8.40 -4.41 -9.44
N ARG A 299 8.29 -5.43 -10.28
CA ARG A 299 8.00 -6.83 -9.87
C ARG A 299 8.95 -7.40 -8.79
N ARG A 300 10.15 -6.83 -8.64
CA ARG A 300 11.11 -7.22 -7.62
C ARG A 300 10.99 -6.43 -6.32
N ALA A 301 10.17 -5.37 -6.31
CA ALA A 301 10.11 -4.43 -5.20
C ALA A 301 9.63 -5.12 -3.91
N ALA A 302 8.54 -5.88 -3.95
CA ALA A 302 8.01 -6.55 -2.77
C ALA A 302 9.08 -7.41 -2.07
N ARG A 303 9.78 -8.28 -2.83
CA ARG A 303 10.84 -9.13 -2.26
C ARG A 303 12.05 -8.34 -1.74
N PHE A 304 12.44 -7.26 -2.43
CA PHE A 304 13.56 -6.43 -2.02
C PHE A 304 13.22 -5.62 -0.77
N LEU A 305 12.08 -4.91 -0.79
CA LEU A 305 11.67 -4.02 0.27
C LEU A 305 11.33 -4.76 1.58
N LEU A 306 10.67 -5.92 1.48
CA LEU A 306 10.38 -6.77 2.63
C LEU A 306 11.56 -7.66 3.05
N SER A 307 12.79 -7.41 2.54
CA SER A 307 13.97 -8.12 3.02
C SER A 307 14.44 -7.58 4.36
N GLU A 308 14.93 -8.46 5.26
CA GLU A 308 15.50 -8.07 6.55
C GLU A 308 16.60 -6.99 6.42
N ARG A 309 17.37 -7.03 5.33
CA ARG A 309 18.42 -6.03 5.09
C ARG A 309 17.87 -4.63 4.92
N VAL A 310 16.81 -4.48 4.12
CA VAL A 310 16.17 -3.17 3.88
C VAL A 310 15.42 -2.72 5.13
N GLN A 311 14.76 -3.64 5.82
CA GLN A 311 13.88 -3.31 6.94
C GLN A 311 14.60 -3.07 8.27
N ASP A 312 15.78 -3.66 8.48
CA ASP A 312 16.50 -3.55 9.74
C ASP A 312 17.97 -3.09 9.55
N ARG A 313 18.74 -3.79 8.70
CA ARG A 313 20.19 -3.58 8.65
C ARG A 313 20.59 -2.25 8.02
N TYR A 314 19.96 -1.85 6.92
CA TYR A 314 20.26 -0.56 6.27
C TYR A 314 19.86 0.66 7.11
N PRO A 315 18.70 0.70 7.76
CA PRO A 315 18.39 1.76 8.73
C PRO A 315 19.46 1.90 9.83
N ARG A 316 19.88 0.79 10.43
CA ARG A 316 20.92 0.78 11.48
C ARG A 316 22.27 1.28 10.97
N VAL A 317 22.68 0.80 9.79
CA VAL A 317 23.95 1.26 9.18
C VAL A 317 23.90 2.75 8.88
N ALA A 318 22.81 3.23 8.33
CA ALA A 318 22.66 4.65 8.00
C ALA A 318 22.66 5.53 9.27
N CYS A 319 21.89 5.17 10.27
CA CYS A 319 21.83 5.92 11.53
C CYS A 319 23.18 5.92 12.26
N ASP A 320 23.82 4.76 12.44
CA ASP A 320 25.14 4.66 13.07
C ASP A 320 26.22 5.41 12.26
N PHE A 321 26.12 5.44 10.93
CA PHE A 321 27.03 6.18 10.09
C PHE A 321 26.94 7.69 10.36
N PHE A 322 25.74 8.25 10.36
CA PHE A 322 25.53 9.66 10.60
C PHE A 322 25.83 10.05 12.05
N GLU A 323 25.54 9.18 13.02
CA GLU A 323 25.96 9.38 14.40
C GLU A 323 27.47 9.55 14.50
N GLN A 324 28.26 8.61 13.94
CA GLN A 324 29.73 8.72 13.96
C GLN A 324 30.26 9.90 13.15
N LEU A 325 29.61 10.25 12.04
CA LEU A 325 29.99 11.38 11.21
C LEU A 325 29.80 12.73 11.93
N TYR A 326 28.70 12.86 12.69
CA TYR A 326 28.32 14.10 13.37
C TYR A 326 28.90 14.20 14.80
N THR A 327 29.30 13.10 15.42
CA THR A 327 29.88 13.10 16.75
C THR A 327 31.22 13.83 16.74
N VAL A 328 31.41 14.72 17.71
CA VAL A 328 32.64 15.47 17.92
C VAL A 328 33.44 14.85 19.08
N GLU A 329 34.56 14.22 18.76
CA GLU A 329 35.45 13.55 19.72
C GLU A 329 36.81 14.21 19.77
N ASN A 330 36.91 15.48 20.19
CA ASN A 330 38.19 16.14 20.34
C ASN A 330 39.01 15.53 21.50
N PRO A 331 40.35 15.35 21.36
CA PRO A 331 41.20 15.82 20.25
C PRO A 331 41.37 14.84 19.06
N ARG A 332 40.51 13.85 18.93
CA ARG A 332 40.64 12.88 17.84
C ARG A 332 40.31 13.52 16.47
N PRO A 333 41.10 13.22 15.41
CA PRO A 333 40.78 13.66 14.07
C PRO A 333 39.47 13.05 13.57
N LYS A 334 38.70 13.82 12.80
CA LYS A 334 37.47 13.31 12.14
C LYS A 334 37.79 12.16 11.19
N GLN A 335 36.93 11.16 11.18
CA GLN A 335 37.07 10.02 10.32
C GLN A 335 36.40 10.27 8.96
N GLY A 336 37.03 9.78 7.90
CA GLY A 336 36.41 9.79 6.56
C GLY A 336 35.33 8.70 6.42
N ALA A 337 34.36 8.94 5.55
CA ALA A 337 33.21 8.07 5.34
C ALA A 337 33.55 6.58 5.15
N VAL A 338 34.60 6.26 4.39
CA VAL A 338 35.04 4.87 4.16
C VAL A 338 35.50 4.19 5.45
N LYS A 339 36.19 4.93 6.33
CA LYS A 339 36.64 4.40 7.64
C LYS A 339 35.47 4.11 8.56
N ILE A 340 34.38 4.89 8.47
CA ILE A 340 33.15 4.68 9.24
C ILE A 340 32.36 3.49 8.66
N LEU A 341 32.12 3.46 7.36
CA LEU A 341 31.27 2.45 6.71
C LEU A 341 31.84 1.03 6.75
N ARG A 342 33.16 0.88 6.65
CA ARG A 342 33.79 -0.45 6.58
C ARG A 342 33.51 -1.31 7.82
N PRO A 343 33.70 -0.83 9.08
CA PRO A 343 33.36 -1.59 10.28
C PRO A 343 31.84 -1.77 10.44
N LEU A 344 31.02 -0.78 10.12
CA LEU A 344 29.57 -0.88 10.20
C LEU A 344 29.01 -1.97 9.27
N ARG A 345 29.50 -2.02 8.03
CA ARG A 345 29.14 -3.10 7.09
C ARG A 345 29.44 -4.48 7.70
N LYS A 346 30.58 -4.65 8.37
CA LYS A 346 30.94 -5.90 9.03
C LYS A 346 30.07 -6.17 10.26
N LYS A 347 29.82 -5.15 11.09
CA LYS A 347 28.95 -5.22 12.28
C LYS A 347 27.56 -5.74 11.95
N TYR A 348 26.97 -5.25 10.84
CA TYR A 348 25.62 -5.61 10.41
C TYR A 348 25.58 -6.74 9.35
N GLY A 349 26.68 -7.45 9.14
CA GLY A 349 26.73 -8.64 8.29
C GLY A 349 26.41 -8.38 6.81
N LEU A 350 26.70 -7.17 6.28
CA LEU A 350 26.46 -6.83 4.89
C LEU A 350 27.63 -7.28 4.00
N GLY A 351 27.43 -8.41 3.30
CA GLY A 351 28.39 -8.96 2.34
C GLY A 351 28.45 -8.14 1.03
N PHE A 352 29.57 -8.18 0.31
CA PHE A 352 29.64 -7.54 -1.01
C PHE A 352 28.65 -8.13 -2.02
N LYS A 353 28.40 -9.45 -1.95
CA LYS A 353 27.41 -10.12 -2.80
C LYS A 353 25.99 -9.63 -2.51
N ASP A 354 25.67 -9.39 -1.23
CA ASP A 354 24.37 -8.84 -0.82
C ASP A 354 24.21 -7.43 -1.34
N LEU A 355 25.20 -6.55 -1.16
CA LEU A 355 25.17 -5.18 -1.66
C LEU A 355 25.04 -5.11 -3.19
N ALA A 356 25.75 -6.00 -3.91
CA ALA A 356 25.66 -6.06 -5.38
C ALA A 356 24.27 -6.55 -5.84
N ARG A 357 23.67 -7.52 -5.16
CA ARG A 357 22.32 -7.99 -5.43
C ARG A 357 21.29 -6.90 -5.14
N ASP A 358 21.36 -6.31 -3.95
CA ASP A 358 20.41 -5.29 -3.50
C ASP A 358 20.53 -4.02 -4.35
N GLY A 359 21.75 -3.65 -4.77
CA GLY A 359 21.97 -2.54 -5.72
C GLY A 359 21.34 -2.80 -7.09
N ARG A 360 21.38 -4.06 -7.58
CA ARG A 360 20.70 -4.44 -8.82
C ARG A 360 19.18 -4.41 -8.68
N ASP A 361 18.65 -4.92 -7.56
CA ASP A 361 17.21 -4.94 -7.30
C ASP A 361 16.69 -3.51 -7.13
N ALA A 362 17.39 -2.64 -6.37
CA ALA A 362 17.10 -1.22 -6.27
C ALA A 362 17.17 -0.51 -7.64
N GLY A 363 18.21 -0.77 -8.44
CA GLY A 363 18.34 -0.23 -9.80
C GLY A 363 17.19 -0.66 -10.73
N SER A 364 16.62 -1.84 -10.53
CA SER A 364 15.45 -2.30 -11.32
C SER A 364 14.13 -1.62 -10.90
N ILE A 365 14.08 -1.03 -9.72
CA ILE A 365 12.90 -0.34 -9.18
C ILE A 365 12.97 1.16 -9.47
N PHE A 366 14.13 1.77 -9.21
CA PHE A 366 14.31 3.23 -9.25
C PHE A 366 15.05 3.72 -10.52
N GLY A 367 15.55 2.80 -11.35
CA GLY A 367 16.30 3.10 -12.59
C GLY A 367 15.46 3.20 -13.87
#